data_7beea51469c86c5060039cebae18d6b9
#
_entry.id   7beea51469c86c5060039cebae18d6b9
#
_cell.length_a   1.000
_cell.length_b   1.000
_cell.length_c   1.000
_cell.angle_alpha   90.00
_cell.angle_beta   90.00
_cell.angle_gamma   90.00
#
_symmetry.space_group_name_H-M   'P 1'
#
loop_
_entity.id
_entity.type
_entity.pdbx_description
1 polymer ?
#
loop_
_entity_poly.entity_id
_entity_poly.type
_entity_poly.pdbx_seq_one_letter_code
_entity_poly.pdbx_strand_id
1 'polypeptide(L)'
;HLLSRRQRQMCIRDRNYIYPAIFYPEANGKYSVIFPDLNDLATYGDSLADAFAMAQEACAQYLFTSLRDGDALPAPTAINAVKSDDPTALINLICVNLDNYARAYDDRAVKKTLTIPAWLNTACDNCGINYSKVLKDALIAKLQQVQM
;
A
#
# COMPACT_ATOMS: atom_id res chain seq x y z
N HIS A 1 -26.97 6.70 -2.44
CA HIS A 1 -26.16 7.88 -2.78
C HIS A 1 -25.13 8.24 -1.70
N LEU A 2 -25.50 8.21 -0.44
CA LEU A 2 -24.57 8.43 0.69
C LEU A 2 -23.58 7.28 0.83
N LEU A 3 -23.98 6.05 0.59
CA LEU A 3 -23.11 4.87 0.59
C LEU A 3 -22.09 4.91 -0.56
N SER A 4 -22.48 5.39 -1.75
CA SER A 4 -21.56 5.45 -2.89
C SER A 4 -20.54 6.58 -2.74
N ARG A 5 -20.87 7.69 -2.09
CA ARG A 5 -19.92 8.75 -1.73
C ARG A 5 -18.94 8.29 -0.65
N ARG A 6 -19.43 7.57 0.37
CA ARG A 6 -18.59 6.99 1.41
C ARG A 6 -17.67 5.90 0.86
N GLN A 7 -18.18 5.05 -0.03
CA GLN A 7 -17.37 4.04 -0.72
C GLN A 7 -16.33 4.69 -1.65
N ARG A 8 -16.69 5.77 -2.37
CA ARG A 8 -15.73 6.52 -3.18
C ARG A 8 -14.67 7.22 -2.35
N GLN A 9 -15.04 7.78 -1.20
CA GLN A 9 -14.09 8.39 -0.27
C GLN A 9 -13.20 7.33 0.38
N MET A 10 -13.72 6.16 0.73
CA MET A 10 -12.92 5.03 1.23
C MET A 10 -11.94 4.53 0.17
N CYS A 11 -12.32 4.45 -1.11
CA CYS A 11 -11.42 4.00 -2.18
C CYS A 11 -10.32 5.00 -2.54
N ILE A 12 -10.52 6.31 -2.26
CA ILE A 12 -9.60 7.38 -2.70
C ILE A 12 -8.74 7.92 -1.54
N ARG A 13 -9.26 7.89 -0.30
CA ARG A 13 -8.60 8.53 0.85
C ARG A 13 -8.15 7.60 1.97
N ASP A 14 -8.70 6.39 2.09
CA ASP A 14 -8.57 5.57 3.30
C ASP A 14 -7.81 4.26 3.11
N ARG A 15 -6.88 4.21 2.15
CA ARG A 15 -5.91 3.10 2.08
C ARG A 15 -4.65 3.38 2.90
N ASN A 16 -4.77 4.25 3.88
CA ASN A 16 -3.78 4.42 4.94
C ASN A 16 -4.12 3.50 6.11
N TYR A 17 -3.14 2.73 6.53
CA TYR A 17 -3.26 1.82 7.65
C TYR A 17 -2.20 2.16 8.67
N ILE A 18 -2.56 2.06 9.95
CA ILE A 18 -1.67 2.36 11.07
C ILE A 18 -1.66 1.16 12.00
N TYR A 19 -0.48 0.60 12.24
CA TYR A 19 -0.28 -0.51 13.17
C TYR A 19 0.86 -0.21 14.13
N PRO A 20 0.74 -0.60 15.41
CA PRO A 20 1.85 -0.47 16.35
C PRO A 20 2.93 -1.50 16.03
N ALA A 21 4.18 -1.08 16.19
CA ALA A 21 5.35 -1.92 16.06
C ALA A 21 6.28 -1.73 17.24
N ILE A 22 6.92 -2.80 17.67
CA ILE A 22 7.87 -2.78 18.76
C ILE A 22 9.27 -2.84 18.15
N PHE A 23 10.08 -1.83 18.47
CA PHE A 23 11.48 -1.72 18.02
C PHE A 23 12.39 -2.14 19.16
N TYR A 24 13.17 -3.18 18.95
CA TYR A 24 14.12 -3.70 19.92
C TYR A 24 15.54 -3.27 19.54
N PRO A 25 16.21 -2.45 20.38
CA PRO A 25 17.61 -2.13 20.12
C PRO A 25 18.47 -3.40 20.20
N GLU A 26 19.31 -3.56 19.20
CA GLU A 26 20.26 -4.66 19.09
C GLU A 26 21.70 -4.12 19.19
N ALA A 27 22.67 -5.02 19.17
CA ALA A 27 24.07 -4.64 19.16
C ALA A 27 24.43 -3.80 17.90
N ASN A 28 25.38 -2.87 18.05
CA ASN A 28 25.91 -2.06 16.94
C ASN A 28 24.91 -1.09 16.31
N GLY A 29 23.92 -0.62 17.06
CA GLY A 29 22.93 0.35 16.57
C GLY A 29 21.88 -0.21 15.64
N LYS A 30 21.79 -1.53 15.52
CA LYS A 30 20.74 -2.22 14.77
C LYS A 30 19.45 -2.30 15.57
N TYR A 31 18.36 -2.52 14.86
CA TYR A 31 17.04 -2.67 15.46
C TYR A 31 16.28 -3.84 14.85
N SER A 32 15.65 -4.66 15.68
CA SER A 32 14.62 -5.61 15.26
C SER A 32 13.25 -4.96 15.44
N VAL A 33 12.31 -5.25 14.54
CA VAL A 33 10.96 -4.70 14.57
C VAL A 33 9.95 -5.84 14.52
N ILE A 34 8.97 -5.83 15.40
CA ILE A 34 7.89 -6.82 15.43
C ILE A 34 6.54 -6.11 15.45
N PHE A 35 5.62 -6.60 14.62
CA PHE A 35 4.23 -6.16 14.57
C PHE A 35 3.34 -7.19 15.26
N PRO A 36 2.93 -6.98 16.52
CA PRO A 36 2.12 -7.97 17.25
C PRO A 36 0.78 -8.27 16.58
N ASP A 37 0.13 -7.26 16.00
CA ASP A 37 -1.19 -7.42 15.36
C ASP A 37 -1.12 -8.10 13.98
N LEU A 38 0.05 -8.18 13.38
CA LEU A 38 0.26 -8.75 12.06
C LEU A 38 0.94 -10.12 12.14
N ASN A 39 0.47 -10.94 13.07
CA ASN A 39 0.96 -12.31 13.25
C ASN A 39 2.47 -12.36 13.55
N ASP A 40 2.92 -11.43 14.40
CA ASP A 40 4.33 -11.27 14.78
C ASP A 40 5.27 -11.09 13.58
N LEU A 41 4.78 -10.41 12.56
CA LEU A 41 5.59 -10.01 11.42
C LEU A 41 6.86 -9.30 11.91
N ALA A 42 8.02 -9.81 11.51
CA ALA A 42 9.31 -9.31 11.95
C ALA A 42 10.14 -8.78 10.80
N THR A 43 10.87 -7.70 11.07
CA THR A 43 11.87 -7.15 10.17
C THR A 43 13.03 -6.57 11.00
N TYR A 44 14.02 -6.04 10.33
CA TYR A 44 15.16 -5.42 11.00
C TYR A 44 15.77 -4.30 10.15
N GLY A 45 16.55 -3.46 10.78
CA GLY A 45 17.31 -2.41 10.10
C GLY A 45 18.67 -2.21 10.74
N ASP A 46 19.63 -1.70 9.97
CA ASP A 46 21.00 -1.45 10.43
C ASP A 46 21.12 -0.15 11.22
N SER A 47 20.09 0.67 11.19
CA SER A 47 19.94 1.90 11.99
C SER A 47 18.48 2.09 12.35
N LEU A 48 18.18 3.08 13.19
CA LEU A 48 16.79 3.40 13.52
C LEU A 48 16.01 3.87 12.27
N ALA A 49 16.62 4.73 11.45
CA ALA A 49 15.98 5.19 10.21
C ALA A 49 15.75 4.05 9.22
N ASP A 50 16.72 3.15 9.08
CA ASP A 50 16.58 1.97 8.23
C ASP A 50 15.50 1.02 8.75
N ALA A 51 15.44 0.80 10.07
CA ALA A 51 14.41 -0.02 10.70
C ALA A 51 13.00 0.55 10.45
N PHE A 52 12.81 1.86 10.48
CA PHE A 52 11.53 2.50 10.13
C PHE A 52 11.15 2.26 8.67
N ALA A 53 12.10 2.41 7.75
CA ALA A 53 11.86 2.15 6.33
C ALA A 53 11.49 0.68 6.08
N MET A 54 12.23 -0.24 6.68
CA MET A 54 11.96 -1.68 6.58
C MET A 54 10.63 -2.07 7.22
N ALA A 55 10.26 -1.42 8.34
CA ALA A 55 8.97 -1.64 8.99
C ALA A 55 7.81 -1.20 8.10
N GLN A 56 7.92 -0.04 7.44
CA GLN A 56 6.90 0.42 6.49
C GLN A 56 6.75 -0.52 5.31
N GLU A 57 7.86 -0.97 4.74
CA GLU A 57 7.85 -1.89 3.60
C GLU A 57 7.24 -3.25 3.98
N ALA A 58 7.69 -3.85 5.08
CA ALA A 58 7.18 -5.13 5.53
C ALA A 58 5.68 -5.07 5.88
N CYS A 59 5.25 -4.03 6.57
CA CYS A 59 3.85 -3.80 6.91
C CYS A 59 3.00 -3.65 5.63
N ALA A 60 3.41 -2.81 4.69
CA ALA A 60 2.68 -2.60 3.45
C ALA A 60 2.58 -3.88 2.62
N GLN A 61 3.66 -4.64 2.51
CA GLN A 61 3.68 -5.92 1.80
C GLN A 61 2.72 -6.93 2.44
N TYR A 62 2.74 -7.05 3.76
CA TYR A 62 1.85 -7.96 4.49
C TYR A 62 0.38 -7.61 4.27
N LEU A 63 0.01 -6.34 4.45
CA LEU A 63 -1.36 -5.89 4.28
C LEU A 63 -1.83 -6.02 2.83
N PHE A 64 -0.99 -5.65 1.88
CA PHE A 64 -1.30 -5.76 0.45
C PHE A 64 -1.56 -7.22 0.04
N THR A 65 -0.70 -8.13 0.48
CA THR A 65 -0.84 -9.56 0.20
C THR A 65 -2.10 -10.13 0.86
N SER A 66 -2.37 -9.79 2.11
CA SER A 66 -3.57 -10.25 2.83
C SER A 66 -4.85 -9.79 2.15
N LEU A 67 -4.93 -8.53 1.74
CA LEU A 67 -6.10 -8.00 1.03
C LEU A 67 -6.28 -8.63 -0.34
N ARG A 68 -5.18 -8.86 -1.07
CA ARG A 68 -5.22 -9.54 -2.37
C ARG A 68 -5.75 -10.96 -2.23
N ASP A 69 -5.38 -11.65 -1.17
CA ASP A 69 -5.80 -13.03 -0.90
C ASP A 69 -7.19 -13.12 -0.28
N GLY A 70 -7.83 -11.98 -0.02
CA GLY A 70 -9.18 -11.90 0.52
C GLY A 70 -9.26 -12.05 2.04
N ASP A 71 -8.13 -11.95 2.73
CA ASP A 71 -8.07 -12.05 4.19
C ASP A 71 -8.55 -10.76 4.85
N ALA A 72 -9.22 -10.90 5.99
CA ALA A 72 -9.59 -9.77 6.83
C ALA A 72 -8.35 -9.24 7.56
N LEU A 73 -8.20 -7.91 7.58
CA LEU A 73 -7.11 -7.29 8.32
C LEU A 73 -7.47 -7.19 9.80
N PRO A 74 -6.53 -7.48 10.71
CA PRO A 74 -6.78 -7.33 12.15
C PRO A 74 -6.96 -5.86 12.52
N ALA A 75 -7.76 -5.61 13.56
CA ALA A 75 -7.86 -4.29 14.15
C ALA A 75 -6.55 -3.94 14.87
N PRO A 76 -6.01 -2.73 14.68
CA PRO A 76 -4.79 -2.34 15.39
C PRO A 76 -5.04 -2.19 16.88
N THR A 77 -4.13 -2.71 17.70
CA THR A 77 -4.12 -2.49 19.14
C THR A 77 -3.75 -1.04 19.44
N ALA A 78 -4.41 -0.42 20.41
CA ALA A 78 -4.06 0.92 20.84
C ALA A 78 -2.60 0.95 21.34
N ILE A 79 -1.86 1.99 20.98
CA ILE A 79 -0.42 2.08 21.29
C ILE A 79 -0.14 1.93 22.80
N ASN A 80 -1.02 2.48 23.64
CA ASN A 80 -0.89 2.40 25.10
C ASN A 80 -1.21 1.01 25.67
N ALA A 81 -1.81 0.14 24.88
CA ALA A 81 -2.11 -1.25 25.27
C ALA A 81 -1.02 -2.23 24.79
N VAL A 82 -0.16 -1.81 23.88
CA VAL A 82 0.98 -2.63 23.43
C VAL A 82 2.06 -2.61 24.50
N LYS A 83 2.53 -3.78 24.88
CA LYS A 83 3.53 -3.94 25.95
C LYS A 83 4.69 -4.80 25.47
N SER A 84 5.87 -4.50 26.01
CA SER A 84 7.07 -5.32 25.82
C SER A 84 7.72 -5.57 27.17
N ASP A 85 8.28 -6.76 27.32
CA ASP A 85 9.06 -7.13 28.53
C ASP A 85 10.45 -6.50 28.53
N ASP A 86 10.91 -6.01 27.38
CA ASP A 86 12.20 -5.34 27.24
C ASP A 86 12.03 -3.85 27.58
N PRO A 87 12.68 -3.34 28.66
CA PRO A 87 12.56 -1.93 29.04
C PRO A 87 13.21 -0.98 28.04
N THR A 88 14.06 -1.47 27.15
CA THR A 88 14.70 -0.65 26.10
C THR A 88 13.90 -0.61 24.80
N ALA A 89 12.82 -1.39 24.69
CA ALA A 89 12.00 -1.42 23.51
C ALA A 89 11.27 -0.09 23.26
N LEU A 90 11.18 0.31 22.01
CA LEU A 90 10.47 1.50 21.56
C LEU A 90 9.19 1.09 20.84
N ILE A 91 8.05 1.58 21.29
CA ILE A 91 6.77 1.30 20.64
C ILE A 91 6.41 2.49 19.76
N ASN A 92 6.23 2.24 18.48
CA ASN A 92 5.91 3.26 17.49
C ASN A 92 4.71 2.86 16.65
N LEU A 93 4.03 3.85 16.08
CA LEU A 93 2.99 3.64 15.09
C LEU A 93 3.59 3.72 13.69
N ILE A 94 3.33 2.70 12.90
CA ILE A 94 3.75 2.65 11.50
C ILE A 94 2.54 2.92 10.62
N CYS A 95 2.64 3.96 9.81
CA CYS A 95 1.62 4.33 8.84
C CYS A 95 2.07 3.93 7.44
N VAL A 96 1.22 3.22 6.73
CA VAL A 96 1.49 2.81 5.34
C VAL A 96 0.33 3.20 4.43
N ASN A 97 0.65 3.59 3.20
CA ASN A 97 -0.33 3.85 2.16
C ASN A 97 -0.25 2.74 1.11
N LEU A 98 -1.31 1.93 1.00
CA LEU A 98 -1.31 0.79 0.10
C LEU A 98 -1.42 1.18 -1.38
N ASP A 99 -1.99 2.34 -1.69
CA ASP A 99 -2.00 2.81 -3.08
C ASP A 99 -0.60 3.15 -3.57
N ASN A 100 0.21 3.79 -2.71
CA ASN A 100 1.60 4.07 -3.03
C ASN A 100 2.42 2.77 -3.17
N TYR A 101 2.19 1.81 -2.28
CA TYR A 101 2.84 0.50 -2.36
C TYR A 101 2.47 -0.22 -3.66
N ALA A 102 1.18 -0.25 -4.01
CA ALA A 102 0.71 -0.89 -5.23
C ALA A 102 1.32 -0.27 -6.49
N ARG A 103 1.41 1.06 -6.54
CA ARG A 103 2.06 1.76 -7.67
C ARG A 103 3.53 1.40 -7.83
N ALA A 104 4.23 1.18 -6.72
CA ALA A 104 5.66 0.86 -6.73
C ALA A 104 5.93 -0.62 -7.07
N TYR A 105 5.06 -1.53 -6.64
CA TYR A 105 5.36 -2.97 -6.65
C TYR A 105 4.33 -3.83 -7.40
N ASP A 106 3.12 -3.34 -7.65
CA ASP A 106 2.09 -4.09 -8.39
C ASP A 106 1.94 -3.53 -9.81
N ASP A 107 2.90 -3.84 -10.66
CA ASP A 107 2.94 -3.44 -12.05
C ASP A 107 2.40 -4.52 -13.02
N ARG A 108 1.72 -5.54 -12.47
CA ARG A 108 1.16 -6.62 -13.27
C ARG A 108 0.21 -6.09 -14.33
N ALA A 109 0.38 -6.54 -15.56
CA ALA A 109 -0.54 -6.21 -16.64
C ALA A 109 -1.89 -6.90 -16.43
N VAL A 110 -2.97 -6.15 -16.48
CA VAL A 110 -4.35 -6.64 -16.44
C VAL A 110 -4.99 -6.41 -17.80
N LYS A 111 -5.52 -7.48 -18.40
CA LYS A 111 -6.19 -7.37 -19.69
C LYS A 111 -7.56 -6.71 -19.52
N LYS A 112 -7.81 -5.65 -20.32
CA LYS A 112 -9.12 -5.01 -20.43
C LYS A 112 -9.65 -5.16 -21.85
N THR A 113 -10.90 -5.60 -21.98
CA THR A 113 -11.60 -5.64 -23.26
C THR A 113 -12.52 -4.44 -23.35
N LEU A 114 -12.26 -3.58 -24.31
CA LEU A 114 -12.96 -2.30 -24.50
C LEU A 114 -13.50 -2.20 -25.92
N THR A 115 -14.55 -1.41 -26.10
CA THR A 115 -15.13 -1.13 -27.39
C THR A 115 -14.97 0.34 -27.75
N ILE A 116 -14.61 0.61 -29.00
CA ILE A 116 -14.54 1.94 -29.56
C ILE A 116 -15.28 1.96 -30.90
N PRO A 117 -15.72 3.14 -31.38
CA PRO A 117 -16.32 3.24 -32.71
C PRO A 117 -15.41 2.71 -33.81
N ALA A 118 -15.98 2.07 -34.83
CA ALA A 118 -15.21 1.47 -35.91
C ALA A 118 -14.36 2.49 -36.68
N TRP A 119 -14.88 3.69 -36.92
CA TRP A 119 -14.12 4.75 -37.58
C TRP A 119 -12.87 5.17 -36.82
N LEU A 120 -13.00 5.23 -35.50
CA LEU A 120 -11.87 5.58 -34.60
C LEU A 120 -10.81 4.49 -34.62
N ASN A 121 -11.24 3.23 -34.56
CA ASN A 121 -10.33 2.09 -34.68
C ASN A 121 -9.54 2.13 -35.99
N THR A 122 -10.18 2.37 -37.12
CA THR A 122 -9.54 2.46 -38.42
C THR A 122 -8.54 3.62 -38.50
N ALA A 123 -8.95 4.79 -38.01
CA ALA A 123 -8.08 5.97 -37.99
C ALA A 123 -6.83 5.77 -37.14
N CYS A 124 -6.98 5.17 -35.96
CA CYS A 124 -5.86 4.88 -35.05
C CYS A 124 -4.92 3.82 -35.61
N ASP A 125 -5.44 2.77 -36.23
CA ASP A 125 -4.63 1.74 -36.89
C ASP A 125 -3.80 2.33 -38.02
N ASN A 126 -4.39 3.23 -38.83
CA ASN A 126 -3.68 3.90 -39.91
C ASN A 126 -2.55 4.83 -39.42
N CYS A 127 -2.69 5.36 -38.21
CA CYS A 127 -1.68 6.21 -37.58
C CYS A 127 -0.66 5.42 -36.73
N GLY A 128 -0.80 4.10 -36.63
CA GLY A 128 0.09 3.27 -35.85
C GLY A 128 0.07 3.54 -34.34
N ILE A 129 -1.11 3.91 -33.81
CA ILE A 129 -1.25 4.28 -32.39
C ILE A 129 -1.17 3.03 -31.50
N ASN A 130 -0.39 3.12 -30.44
CA ASN A 130 -0.34 2.10 -29.40
C ASN A 130 -1.50 2.31 -28.40
N TYR A 131 -2.57 1.54 -28.54
CA TYR A 131 -3.77 1.64 -27.71
C TYR A 131 -3.50 1.49 -26.22
N SER A 132 -2.68 0.50 -25.85
CA SER A 132 -2.38 0.21 -24.44
C SER A 132 -1.66 1.37 -23.77
N LYS A 133 -0.71 1.98 -24.46
CA LYS A 133 0.03 3.15 -23.95
C LYS A 133 -0.87 4.36 -23.82
N VAL A 134 -1.67 4.66 -24.85
CA VAL A 134 -2.59 5.80 -24.83
C VAL A 134 -3.62 5.64 -23.72
N LEU A 135 -4.19 4.45 -23.55
CA LEU A 135 -5.15 4.15 -22.48
C LEU A 135 -4.52 4.33 -21.11
N LYS A 136 -3.33 3.78 -20.88
CA LYS A 136 -2.60 3.91 -19.63
C LYS A 136 -2.35 5.38 -19.28
N ASP A 137 -1.84 6.16 -20.23
CA ASP A 137 -1.52 7.57 -20.01
C ASP A 137 -2.79 8.40 -19.73
N ALA A 138 -3.88 8.13 -20.45
CA ALA A 138 -5.16 8.79 -20.24
C ALA A 138 -5.77 8.46 -18.86
N LEU A 139 -5.68 7.21 -18.43
CA LEU A 139 -6.18 6.79 -17.12
C LEU A 139 -5.38 7.41 -15.98
N ILE A 140 -4.06 7.48 -16.11
CA ILE A 140 -3.19 8.14 -15.12
C ILE A 140 -3.55 9.62 -15.01
N ALA A 141 -3.70 10.31 -16.14
CA ALA A 141 -4.09 11.73 -16.17
C ALA A 141 -5.46 11.95 -15.52
N LYS A 142 -6.42 11.06 -15.78
CA LYS A 142 -7.77 11.13 -15.19
C LYS A 142 -7.75 10.92 -13.68
N LEU A 143 -6.97 9.97 -13.20
CA LEU A 143 -6.80 9.73 -11.76
C LEU A 143 -6.22 10.94 -11.04
N GLN A 144 -5.24 11.62 -11.63
CA GLN A 144 -4.65 12.82 -11.07
C GLN A 144 -5.68 13.95 -10.94
N GLN A 145 -6.60 14.09 -11.88
CA GLN A 145 -7.71 15.05 -11.80
C GLN A 145 -8.69 14.72 -10.69
N VAL A 146 -8.95 13.44 -10.44
CA VAL A 146 -9.92 12.99 -9.42
C VAL A 146 -9.32 13.08 -8.00
N GLN A 147 -7.99 12.96 -7.86
CA GLN A 147 -7.30 13.02 -6.56
C GLN A 147 -7.03 14.45 -6.07
N MET A 148 -7.25 15.42 -6.90
CA MET A 148 -7.25 16.82 -6.53
C MET A 148 -8.65 17.26 -6.13
#